data_767d23eb10c0cfb196d16c870117bd96
#
_entry.id   767d23eb10c0cfb196d16c870117bd96
#
_cell.length_a   1.000
_cell.length_b   1.000
_cell.length_c   1.000
_cell.angle_alpha   90.00
_cell.angle_beta   90.00
_cell.angle_gamma   90.00
#
_symmetry.space_group_name_H-M   'P 1'
#
loop_
_entity.id
_entity.type
_entity.pdbx_description
1 polymer ?
#
loop_
_entity_poly.entity_id
_entity_poly.type
_entity_poly.pdbx_seq_one_letter_code
_entity_poly.pdbx_strand_id
1 'polypeptide(L)'
;MAKVTFDYSKANLFIREHEMESMKDIVLAAKDKLLARTGAGNDFLGWIDLPEDYDKDEFERIQKAADKIKADSDVLLVIGIGGSYLRSEE
;
A
#
# COMPACT_ATOMS: atom_id res chain seq x y z
N MET A 1 1.15 -14.26 11.09
CA MET A 1 1.08 -13.26 10.00
C MET A 1 2.26 -13.47 9.06
N ALA A 2 2.01 -13.53 7.78
CA ALA A 2 3.08 -13.66 6.80
C ALA A 2 3.98 -12.40 6.84
N LYS A 3 5.29 -12.60 6.91
CA LYS A 3 6.27 -11.51 6.91
C LYS A 3 6.53 -11.10 5.47
N VAL A 4 6.30 -9.84 5.15
CA VAL A 4 6.71 -9.27 3.86
C VAL A 4 8.22 -9.06 3.86
N THR A 5 8.90 -9.55 2.84
CA THR A 5 10.34 -9.36 2.63
C THR A 5 10.58 -8.67 1.30
N PHE A 6 11.62 -7.84 1.25
CA PHE A 6 12.05 -7.20 0.02
C PHE A 6 13.42 -7.76 -0.39
N ASP A 7 13.48 -8.41 -1.55
CA ASP A 7 14.71 -8.98 -2.09
C ASP A 7 15.22 -8.16 -3.27
N TYR A 8 16.32 -7.45 -3.07
CA TYR A 8 16.99 -6.64 -4.07
C TYR A 8 18.32 -7.26 -4.55
N SER A 9 18.59 -8.52 -4.24
CA SER A 9 19.85 -9.19 -4.53
C SER A 9 20.25 -9.13 -6.00
N LYS A 10 19.26 -9.17 -6.91
CA LYS A 10 19.50 -9.07 -8.36
C LYS A 10 19.94 -7.68 -8.83
N ALA A 11 19.64 -6.63 -8.05
CA ALA A 11 20.07 -5.27 -8.34
C ALA A 11 21.52 -5.00 -7.94
N ASN A 12 22.12 -5.83 -7.08
CA ASN A 12 23.49 -5.67 -6.59
C ASN A 12 24.56 -5.72 -7.68
N LEU A 13 24.23 -6.26 -8.85
CA LEU A 13 25.11 -6.24 -10.03
C LEU A 13 25.25 -4.83 -10.65
N PHE A 14 24.26 -3.97 -10.41
CA PHE A 14 24.16 -2.63 -11.00
C PHE A 14 24.38 -1.51 -10.00
N ILE A 15 24.24 -1.80 -8.70
CA ILE A 15 24.35 -0.83 -7.61
C ILE A 15 25.52 -1.24 -6.73
N ARG A 16 26.49 -0.34 -6.56
CA ARG A 16 27.67 -0.60 -5.73
C ARG A 16 27.34 -0.29 -4.26
N GLU A 17 28.03 -0.96 -3.35
CA GLU A 17 27.83 -0.80 -1.90
C GLU A 17 27.99 0.66 -1.43
N HIS A 18 28.99 1.37 -1.94
CA HIS A 18 29.20 2.78 -1.61
C HIS A 18 28.08 3.72 -2.09
N GLU A 19 27.38 3.35 -3.17
CA GLU A 19 26.21 4.10 -3.67
C GLU A 19 25.02 3.93 -2.71
N MET A 20 24.81 2.71 -2.22
CA MET A 20 23.79 2.45 -1.20
C MET A 20 24.08 3.19 0.10
N GLU A 21 25.33 3.18 0.56
CA GLU A 21 25.72 3.87 1.79
C GLU A 21 25.59 5.40 1.66
N SER A 22 25.95 5.98 0.50
CA SER A 22 25.80 7.41 0.27
C SER A 22 24.36 7.90 0.24
N MET A 23 23.41 7.01 -0.10
CA MET A 23 21.97 7.35 -0.13
C MET A 23 21.30 7.26 1.25
N LYS A 24 21.91 6.60 2.21
CA LYS A 24 21.31 6.31 3.51
C LYS A 24 20.81 7.54 4.24
N ASP A 25 21.63 8.56 4.38
CA ASP A 25 21.25 9.79 5.10
C ASP A 25 20.13 10.55 4.38
N ILE A 26 20.16 10.55 3.04
CA ILE A 26 19.12 11.16 2.21
C ILE A 26 17.78 10.45 2.44
N VAL A 27 17.77 9.12 2.44
CA VAL A 27 16.57 8.31 2.66
C VAL A 27 16.03 8.50 4.08
N LEU A 28 16.90 8.54 5.09
CA LEU A 28 16.49 8.77 6.48
C LEU A 28 15.87 10.17 6.65
N ALA A 29 16.47 11.20 6.08
CA ALA A 29 15.92 12.56 6.11
C ALA A 29 14.56 12.64 5.40
N ALA A 30 14.40 11.97 4.27
CA ALA A 30 13.12 11.89 3.56
C ALA A 30 12.05 11.17 4.39
N LYS A 31 12.39 10.06 5.04
CA LYS A 31 11.53 9.33 5.96
C LYS A 31 11.06 10.21 7.13
N ASP A 32 12.01 10.90 7.77
CA ASP A 32 11.69 11.77 8.90
C ASP A 32 10.75 12.91 8.49
N LYS A 33 10.97 13.48 7.32
CA LYS A 33 10.10 14.51 6.73
C LYS A 33 8.68 13.97 6.44
N LEU A 34 8.59 12.75 5.96
CA LEU A 34 7.30 12.08 5.71
C LEU A 34 6.54 11.86 7.02
N LEU A 35 7.19 11.30 8.03
CA LEU A 35 6.57 11.01 9.32
C LEU A 35 6.21 12.29 10.09
N ALA A 36 7.02 13.35 9.97
CA ALA A 36 6.72 14.66 10.54
C ALA A 36 5.61 15.41 9.78
N ARG A 37 5.18 14.92 8.61
CA ARG A 37 4.14 15.53 7.76
C ARG A 37 4.43 16.98 7.37
N THR A 38 5.71 17.32 7.14
CA THR A 38 6.18 18.68 6.85
C THR A 38 6.56 18.91 5.37
N GLY A 39 6.43 17.88 4.54
CA GLY A 39 6.76 17.95 3.12
C GLY A 39 5.60 18.46 2.25
N ALA A 40 5.89 18.75 0.99
CA ALA A 40 4.88 19.03 -0.01
C ALA A 40 3.94 17.81 -0.15
N GLY A 41 2.63 18.07 -0.26
CA GLY A 41 1.63 17.00 -0.33
C GLY A 41 1.23 16.41 1.03
N ASN A 42 1.55 17.09 2.13
CA ASN A 42 1.20 16.65 3.48
C ASN A 42 -0.31 16.50 3.74
N ASP A 43 -1.15 17.11 2.90
CA ASP A 43 -2.61 16.93 2.95
C ASP A 43 -3.07 15.55 2.48
N PHE A 44 -2.19 14.79 1.82
CA PHE A 44 -2.49 13.49 1.22
C PHE A 44 -1.79 12.32 1.91
N LEU A 45 -1.61 12.38 3.22
CA LEU A 45 -0.89 11.39 4.02
C LEU A 45 -1.79 10.48 4.88
N GLY A 46 -3.10 10.44 4.63
CA GLY A 46 -4.02 9.58 5.36
C GLY A 46 -3.71 8.08 5.25
N TRP A 47 -3.02 7.67 4.20
CA TRP A 47 -2.61 6.29 3.97
C TRP A 47 -1.56 5.76 4.95
N ILE A 48 -0.79 6.64 5.61
CA ILE A 48 0.30 6.23 6.54
C ILE A 48 -0.25 5.44 7.72
N ASP A 49 -1.33 5.92 8.33
CA ASP A 49 -1.92 5.30 9.51
C ASP A 49 -3.08 4.36 9.18
N LEU A 50 -3.53 4.35 7.91
CA LEU A 50 -4.69 3.59 7.46
C LEU A 50 -4.66 2.09 7.84
N PRO A 51 -3.52 1.39 7.83
CA PRO A 51 -3.48 -0.01 8.24
C PRO A 51 -3.91 -0.26 9.70
N GLU A 52 -3.78 0.74 10.56
CA GLU A 52 -4.13 0.65 11.98
C GLU A 52 -5.40 1.46 12.31
N ASP A 53 -5.56 2.62 11.68
CA ASP A 53 -6.60 3.62 11.95
C ASP A 53 -7.65 3.68 10.82
N TYR A 54 -8.06 2.52 10.31
CA TYR A 54 -9.17 2.43 9.36
C TYR A 54 -10.52 2.40 10.08
N ASP A 55 -11.59 2.79 9.37
CA ASP A 55 -12.96 2.70 9.87
C ASP A 55 -13.38 1.23 10.00
N LYS A 56 -13.38 0.74 11.23
CA LYS A 56 -13.70 -0.66 11.55
C LYS A 56 -15.18 -0.98 11.37
N ASP A 57 -16.05 -0.01 11.61
CA ASP A 57 -17.49 -0.16 11.42
C ASP A 57 -17.80 -0.27 9.91
N GLU A 58 -17.14 0.53 9.09
CA GLU A 58 -17.24 0.40 7.63
C GLU A 58 -16.72 -0.96 7.15
N PHE A 59 -15.59 -1.41 7.66
CA PHE A 59 -15.04 -2.72 7.32
C PHE A 59 -15.99 -3.87 7.68
N GLU A 60 -16.63 -3.84 8.84
CA GLU A 60 -17.66 -4.83 9.20
C GLU A 60 -18.86 -4.79 8.24
N ARG A 61 -19.29 -3.61 7.82
CA ARG A 61 -20.36 -3.45 6.83
C ARG A 61 -19.97 -4.07 5.49
N ILE A 62 -18.71 -3.89 5.05
CA ILE A 62 -18.18 -4.51 3.84
C ILE A 62 -18.19 -6.04 3.97
N GLN A 63 -17.75 -6.58 5.09
CA GLN A 63 -17.77 -8.04 5.33
C GLN A 63 -19.19 -8.60 5.28
N LYS A 64 -20.13 -7.96 5.95
CA LYS A 64 -21.56 -8.37 5.93
C LYS A 64 -22.14 -8.34 4.51
N ALA A 65 -21.81 -7.32 3.73
CA ALA A 65 -22.24 -7.23 2.34
C ALA A 65 -21.61 -8.34 1.47
N ALA A 66 -20.33 -8.64 1.67
CA ALA A 66 -19.64 -9.71 0.98
C ALA A 66 -20.24 -11.09 1.31
N ASP A 67 -20.52 -11.36 2.57
CA ASP A 67 -21.15 -12.61 3.01
C ASP A 67 -22.54 -12.77 2.43
N LYS A 68 -23.33 -11.70 2.38
CA LYS A 68 -24.64 -11.69 1.75
C LYS A 68 -24.55 -12.01 0.25
N ILE A 69 -23.64 -11.38 -0.46
CA ILE A 69 -23.43 -11.63 -1.90
C ILE A 69 -23.02 -13.08 -2.14
N LYS A 70 -22.12 -13.62 -1.32
CA LYS A 70 -21.71 -15.04 -1.41
C LYS A 70 -22.85 -16.01 -1.17
N ALA A 71 -23.79 -15.67 -0.28
CA ALA A 71 -24.93 -16.52 0.03
C ALA A 71 -26.03 -16.47 -1.05
N ASP A 72 -26.20 -15.30 -1.68
CA ASP A 72 -27.33 -15.03 -2.60
C ASP A 72 -26.95 -15.22 -4.08
N SER A 73 -25.66 -15.37 -4.41
CA SER A 73 -25.17 -15.31 -5.81
C SER A 73 -24.14 -16.39 -6.09
N ASP A 74 -24.24 -17.02 -7.26
CA ASP A 74 -23.24 -17.97 -7.76
C ASP A 74 -22.07 -17.25 -8.45
N VAL A 75 -22.32 -16.07 -8.99
CA VAL A 75 -21.33 -15.27 -9.73
C VAL A 75 -21.46 -13.80 -9.39
N LEU A 76 -20.34 -13.14 -9.11
CA LEU A 76 -20.22 -11.70 -9.02
C LEU A 76 -19.46 -11.16 -10.23
N LEU A 77 -20.11 -10.33 -11.05
CA LEU A 77 -19.48 -9.65 -12.16
C LEU A 77 -19.15 -8.20 -11.75
N VAL A 78 -17.86 -7.86 -11.77
CA VAL A 78 -17.37 -6.49 -11.48
C VAL A 78 -17.07 -5.79 -12.80
N ILE A 79 -17.74 -4.66 -13.05
CA ILE A 79 -17.53 -3.82 -14.23
C ILE A 79 -16.97 -2.49 -13.72
N GLY A 80 -15.80 -2.11 -14.19
CA GLY A 80 -15.15 -0.88 -13.76
C GLY A 80 -14.29 -0.25 -14.87
N ILE A 81 -13.94 1.02 -14.66
CA ILE A 81 -13.10 1.80 -15.57
C ILE A 81 -12.19 2.73 -14.74
N GLY A 82 -11.08 3.17 -15.32
CA GLY A 82 -10.12 4.05 -14.66
C GLY A 82 -9.17 3.29 -13.73
N GLY A 83 -9.16 3.61 -12.44
CA GLY A 83 -8.33 2.93 -11.44
C GLY A 83 -8.61 1.43 -11.29
N SER A 84 -9.78 0.97 -11.67
CA SER A 84 -10.15 -0.44 -11.68
C SER A 84 -9.40 -1.26 -12.74
N TYR A 85 -8.91 -0.64 -13.79
CA TYR A 85 -8.14 -1.30 -14.85
C TYR A 85 -6.86 -1.94 -14.32
N LEU A 86 -6.17 -1.28 -13.40
CA LEU A 86 -4.94 -1.79 -12.78
C LEU A 86 -5.14 -3.08 -11.96
N ARG A 87 -6.37 -3.41 -11.59
CA ARG A 87 -6.72 -4.60 -10.80
C ARG A 87 -7.33 -5.73 -11.61
N SER A 88 -7.72 -5.46 -12.84
CA SER A 88 -8.41 -6.44 -13.68
C SER A 88 -7.48 -7.32 -14.52
N GLU A 89 -6.18 -7.13 -14.41
CA GLU A 89 -5.17 -7.91 -15.12
C GLU A 89 -4.53 -9.05 -14.29
N GLU A 90 -5.01 -9.28 -13.08
CA GLU A 90 -4.53 -10.37 -12.23
C GLU A 90 -5.42 -11.60 -12.27
#